data_e45478d0aef8de850c38b35ebdedae29
#
_entry.id   e45478d0aef8de850c38b35ebdedae29
#
_cell.length_a   1.000
_cell.length_b   1.000
_cell.length_c   1.000
_cell.angle_alpha   90.00
_cell.angle_beta   90.00
_cell.angle_gamma   90.00
#
_symmetry.space_group_name_H-M   'P 1'
#
loop_
_entity.id
_entity.type
_entity.pdbx_description
1 polymer ?
#
loop_
_entity_poly.entity_id
_entity_poly.type
_entity_poly.pdbx_seq_one_letter_code
_entity_poly.pdbx_strand_id
1 'polypeptide(L)'
;MADRSITSGGRVGVLRRVLRRVAASNEDLEDDELRQSSIDAGAMTVADAALRTRVKLQGRIEVLTLNPKGTNRWLEAELSDGTGTVHLIWMGRRRIPGLRAGRRLAVEGLIAAVDGRRVIYNPRYQLLND
;
A
#
# COMPACT_ATOMS: atom_id res chain seq x y z
N MET A 1 -15.42 -0.61 14.19
CA MET A 1 -15.34 -0.91 14.67
C MET A 1 -14.75 -1.45 15.23
N ALA A 2 -14.43 -1.38 15.53
CA ALA A 2 -13.78 -1.88 16.06
C ALA A 2 -13.95 -2.57 16.90
N ASP A 3 -14.20 -2.82 17.30
CA ASP A 3 -14.14 -3.55 18.02
C ASP A 3 -14.49 -4.41 18.13
N ARG A 4 -14.81 -4.39 17.82
CA ARG A 4 -15.09 -5.32 17.92
C ARG A 4 -14.73 -6.25 18.64
N SER A 5 -14.15 -6.28 18.85
CA SER A 5 -13.41 -7.04 19.49
C SER A 5 -13.76 -7.46 20.71
N ILE A 6 -14.63 -7.15 21.18
CA ILE A 6 -14.83 -7.36 22.32
C ILE A 6 -15.31 -8.53 22.79
N THR A 7 -15.60 -9.37 22.15
CA THR A 7 -16.07 -10.45 22.66
C THR A 7 -15.23 -11.16 23.47
N SER A 8 -15.57 -11.77 24.38
CA SER A 8 -14.86 -12.31 25.27
C SER A 8 -14.29 -13.56 25.14
N GLY A 9 -13.61 -14.09 25.77
CA GLY A 9 -12.98 -15.29 25.82
C GLY A 9 -12.59 -15.54 27.22
N GLY A 10 -11.78 -16.46 27.60
CA GLY A 10 -11.30 -16.67 28.92
C GLY A 10 -10.25 -15.66 29.31
N ARG A 11 -9.74 -15.74 30.51
CA ARG A 11 -8.74 -14.81 30.97
C ARG A 11 -7.46 -14.85 30.15
N VAL A 12 -7.00 -16.04 29.82
CA VAL A 12 -5.82 -16.15 28.97
C VAL A 12 -6.13 -15.57 27.60
N GLY A 13 -7.32 -15.79 27.12
CA GLY A 13 -7.72 -15.22 25.87
C GLY A 13 -7.81 -13.72 25.92
N VAL A 14 -8.16 -13.16 27.08
CA VAL A 14 -8.21 -11.73 27.25
C VAL A 14 -6.82 -11.13 27.14
N LEU A 15 -5.83 -11.70 27.79
CA LEU A 15 -4.48 -11.20 27.74
C LEU A 15 -3.93 -11.26 26.32
N ARG A 16 -4.09 -12.40 25.68
CA ARG A 16 -3.65 -12.56 24.31
C ARG A 16 -4.35 -11.58 23.40
N ARG A 17 -5.62 -11.33 23.65
CA ARG A 17 -6.40 -10.41 22.87
C ARG A 17 -5.94 -8.97 23.08
N VAL A 18 -5.54 -8.61 24.29
CA VAL A 18 -5.01 -7.29 24.56
C VAL A 18 -3.72 -7.06 23.77
N LEU A 19 -2.81 -8.05 23.79
CA LEU A 19 -1.58 -7.91 23.03
C LEU A 19 -1.86 -7.80 21.54
N ARG A 20 -2.78 -8.60 21.03
CA ARG A 20 -3.14 -8.54 19.64
C ARG A 20 -3.79 -7.21 19.30
N ARG A 21 -4.57 -6.68 20.23
CA ARG A 21 -5.23 -5.40 20.01
C ARG A 21 -4.24 -4.24 19.99
N VAL A 22 -3.19 -4.30 20.78
CA VAL A 22 -2.15 -3.28 20.76
C VAL A 22 -1.44 -3.28 19.41
N ALA A 23 -1.09 -4.45 18.89
CA ALA A 23 -0.46 -4.55 17.59
C ALA A 23 -1.39 -4.09 16.49
N ALA A 24 -2.66 -4.51 16.54
CA ALA A 24 -3.64 -4.10 15.55
C ALA A 24 -3.91 -2.60 15.62
N SER A 25 -3.89 -2.02 16.82
CA SER A 25 -4.08 -0.58 16.95
C SER A 25 -2.95 0.20 16.30
N ASN A 26 -1.72 -0.29 16.39
CA ASN A 26 -0.61 0.39 15.73
C ASN A 26 -0.75 0.32 14.22
N GLU A 27 -1.15 -0.84 13.69
CA GLU A 27 -1.40 -0.98 12.27
C GLU A 27 -2.56 -0.11 11.83
N ASP A 28 -3.63 -0.07 12.62
CA ASP A 28 -4.79 0.75 12.30
C ASP A 28 -4.44 2.23 12.29
N LEU A 29 -3.61 2.66 13.24
CA LEU A 29 -3.18 4.05 13.28
C LEU A 29 -2.32 4.40 12.08
N GLU A 30 -1.42 3.51 11.68
CA GLU A 30 -0.59 3.72 10.51
C GLU A 30 -1.44 3.80 9.25
N ASP A 31 -2.43 2.91 9.12
CA ASP A 31 -3.31 2.92 7.97
C ASP A 31 -4.17 4.19 7.96
N ASP A 32 -4.64 4.63 9.12
CA ASP A 32 -5.41 5.86 9.22
C ASP A 32 -4.56 7.06 8.85
N GLU A 33 -3.31 7.08 9.26
CA GLU A 33 -2.40 8.16 8.92
C GLU A 33 -2.13 8.20 7.42
N LEU A 34 -1.93 7.05 6.80
CA LEU A 34 -1.72 6.99 5.36
C LEU A 34 -2.95 7.45 4.60
N ARG A 35 -4.12 7.00 5.02
CA ARG A 35 -5.36 7.39 4.40
C ARG A 35 -5.58 8.89 4.53
N GLN A 36 -5.35 9.45 5.72
CA GLN A 36 -5.54 10.86 5.96
C GLN A 36 -4.54 11.69 5.15
N SER A 37 -3.29 11.23 5.05
CA SER A 37 -2.30 11.90 4.22
C SER A 37 -2.72 11.93 2.77
N SER A 38 -3.30 10.85 2.28
CA SER A 38 -3.78 10.80 0.90
C SER A 38 -4.91 11.78 0.67
N ILE A 39 -5.85 11.85 1.61
CA ILE A 39 -6.97 12.78 1.53
C ILE A 39 -6.46 14.22 1.57
N ASP A 40 -5.55 14.51 2.49
CA ASP A 40 -5.01 15.86 2.65
C ASP A 40 -4.23 16.30 1.41
N ALA A 41 -3.59 15.37 0.73
CA ALA A 41 -2.84 15.65 -0.48
C ALA A 41 -3.73 15.72 -1.72
N GLY A 42 -5.03 15.48 -1.57
CA GLY A 42 -5.94 15.48 -2.72
C GLY A 42 -5.81 14.22 -3.57
N ALA A 43 -5.18 13.18 -3.06
CA ALA A 43 -5.04 11.94 -3.79
C ALA A 43 -6.30 11.08 -3.62
N MET A 44 -6.58 10.25 -4.62
CA MET A 44 -7.65 9.30 -4.53
C MET A 44 -7.19 8.15 -3.63
N THR A 45 -8.12 7.42 -3.03
CA THR A 45 -7.75 6.23 -2.28
C THR A 45 -7.74 5.03 -3.21
N VAL A 46 -6.92 4.03 -2.86
CA VAL A 46 -6.86 2.79 -3.64
C VAL A 46 -8.23 2.12 -3.66
N ALA A 47 -8.92 2.13 -2.53
CA ALA A 47 -10.25 1.51 -2.43
C ALA A 47 -11.25 2.11 -3.40
N ASP A 48 -11.15 3.42 -3.64
CA ASP A 48 -12.11 4.13 -4.50
C ASP A 48 -11.63 4.26 -5.94
N ALA A 49 -10.45 3.79 -6.27
CA ALA A 49 -9.92 3.94 -7.60
C ALA A 49 -10.71 3.11 -8.61
N ALA A 50 -11.24 3.77 -9.61
CA ALA A 50 -11.97 3.10 -10.67
C ALA A 50 -10.99 2.49 -11.65
N LEU A 51 -11.19 1.22 -12.00
CA LEU A 51 -10.30 0.54 -12.95
C LEU A 51 -10.38 1.18 -14.33
N ARG A 52 -9.26 1.15 -15.02
CA ARG A 52 -9.10 1.66 -16.37
C ARG A 52 -9.22 3.17 -16.45
N THR A 53 -8.93 3.84 -15.35
CA THR A 53 -8.86 5.31 -15.33
C THR A 53 -7.49 5.75 -14.85
N ARG A 54 -7.12 6.98 -15.16
CA ARG A 54 -5.90 7.55 -14.62
C ARG A 54 -6.17 7.98 -13.19
N VAL A 55 -5.29 7.57 -12.30
CA VAL A 55 -5.47 7.86 -10.88
C VAL A 55 -4.19 8.48 -10.32
N LYS A 56 -4.35 9.25 -9.26
CA LYS A 56 -3.26 9.75 -8.45
C LYS A 56 -3.42 9.12 -7.08
N LEU A 57 -2.41 8.39 -6.67
CA LEU A 57 -2.43 7.67 -5.39
C LEU A 57 -1.20 8.04 -4.60
N GLN A 58 -1.30 7.94 -3.30
CA GLN A 58 -0.18 8.20 -2.42
C GLN A 58 -0.19 7.14 -1.32
N GLY A 59 0.96 6.62 -0.99
CA GLY A 59 1.04 5.60 0.06
C GLY A 59 2.46 5.27 0.43
N ARG A 60 2.62 4.13 1.06
CA ARG A 60 3.92 3.63 1.51
C ARG A 60 4.23 2.34 0.80
N ILE A 61 5.49 2.19 0.40
CA ILE A 61 5.96 0.94 -0.20
C ILE A 61 6.06 -0.10 0.89
N GLU A 62 5.34 -1.21 0.71
CA GLU A 62 5.38 -2.32 1.66
C GLU A 62 6.37 -3.37 1.22
N VAL A 63 6.39 -3.68 -0.06
CA VAL A 63 7.26 -4.71 -0.61
C VAL A 63 7.86 -4.21 -1.91
N LEU A 64 9.13 -4.49 -2.12
CA LEU A 64 9.82 -4.17 -3.35
C LEU A 64 10.44 -5.45 -3.90
N THR A 65 10.13 -5.79 -5.13
CA THR A 65 10.58 -7.02 -5.74
C THR A 65 11.23 -6.73 -7.08
N LEU A 66 12.40 -7.30 -7.28
CA LEU A 66 13.05 -7.26 -8.59
C LEU A 66 12.82 -8.61 -9.26
N ASN A 67 12.31 -8.59 -10.46
CA ASN A 67 12.17 -9.83 -11.21
C ASN A 67 13.47 -10.12 -11.95
N PRO A 68 14.26 -11.08 -11.48
CA PRO A 68 15.56 -11.37 -12.10
C PRO A 68 15.50 -12.34 -13.25
N LYS A 69 14.34 -12.92 -13.54
CA LYS A 69 14.25 -14.00 -14.51
C LYS A 69 14.03 -13.46 -15.91
N GLY A 70 14.75 -14.04 -16.86
CA GLY A 70 14.56 -13.78 -18.27
C GLY A 70 15.17 -12.48 -18.74
N THR A 71 14.85 -12.13 -19.98
CA THR A 71 15.33 -10.90 -20.58
C THR A 71 14.48 -9.71 -20.19
N ASN A 72 13.26 -9.95 -19.71
CA ASN A 72 12.39 -8.88 -19.30
C ASN A 72 12.64 -8.57 -17.84
N ARG A 73 13.19 -7.41 -17.59
CA ARG A 73 13.45 -6.96 -16.24
C ARG A 73 12.38 -5.98 -15.84
N TRP A 74 11.84 -6.18 -14.67
CA TRP A 74 10.94 -5.19 -14.12
C TRP A 74 11.14 -5.08 -12.62
N LEU A 75 10.81 -3.93 -12.11
CA LEU A 75 10.80 -3.65 -10.70
C LEU A 75 9.35 -3.53 -10.28
N GLU A 76 8.96 -4.25 -9.26
CA GLU A 76 7.59 -4.21 -8.77
C GLU A 76 7.57 -3.71 -7.33
N ALA A 77 6.65 -2.83 -7.02
CA ALA A 77 6.45 -2.34 -5.67
C ALA A 77 4.99 -2.49 -5.29
N GLU A 78 4.74 -2.86 -4.03
CA GLU A 78 3.39 -2.87 -3.50
C GLU A 78 3.21 -1.59 -2.69
N LEU A 79 2.28 -0.76 -3.10
CA LEU A 79 1.99 0.50 -2.46
C LEU A 79 0.68 0.40 -1.70
N SER A 80 0.71 0.72 -0.41
CA SER A 80 -0.48 0.71 0.43
C SER A 80 -0.80 2.11 0.90
N ASP A 81 -2.06 2.49 0.85
CA ASP A 81 -2.52 3.76 1.40
C ASP A 81 -3.44 3.57 2.61
N GLY A 82 -3.47 2.38 3.17
CA GLY A 82 -4.34 2.07 4.30
C GLY A 82 -5.74 1.64 3.90
N THR A 83 -6.14 1.87 2.66
CA THR A 83 -7.46 1.44 2.17
C THR A 83 -7.34 0.23 1.26
N GLY A 84 -6.18 0.00 0.69
CA GLY A 84 -5.91 -1.10 -0.20
C GLY A 84 -4.50 -1.05 -0.71
N THR A 85 -4.16 -1.99 -1.59
CA THR A 85 -2.82 -2.12 -2.14
C THR A 85 -2.89 -2.07 -3.66
N VAL A 86 -1.93 -1.37 -4.26
CA VAL A 86 -1.77 -1.34 -5.70
C VAL A 86 -0.36 -1.79 -6.03
N HIS A 87 -0.22 -2.56 -7.10
CA HIS A 87 1.09 -3.04 -7.56
C HIS A 87 1.60 -2.11 -8.62
N LEU A 88 2.80 -1.60 -8.44
CA LEU A 88 3.44 -0.68 -9.37
C LEU A 88 4.52 -1.46 -10.09
N ILE A 89 4.49 -1.48 -11.42
CA ILE A 89 5.46 -2.25 -12.20
C ILE A 89 6.16 -1.31 -13.16
N TRP A 90 7.47 -1.18 -12.99
CA TRP A 90 8.31 -0.41 -13.91
C TRP A 90 9.05 -1.39 -14.80
N MET A 91 8.72 -1.36 -16.06
CA MET A 91 9.32 -2.26 -17.04
C MET A 91 10.68 -1.72 -17.47
N GLY A 92 11.64 -2.62 -17.64
CA GLY A 92 12.95 -2.23 -18.10
C GLY A 92 13.85 -1.59 -17.06
N ARG A 93 13.39 -1.51 -15.81
CA ARG A 93 14.18 -0.93 -14.74
C ARG A 93 14.54 -1.97 -13.72
N ARG A 94 15.74 -1.86 -13.18
CA ARG A 94 16.16 -2.70 -12.08
C ARG A 94 16.08 -1.97 -10.77
N ARG A 95 16.18 -0.66 -10.80
CA ARG A 95 16.31 0.13 -9.60
C ARG A 95 15.82 1.53 -9.85
N ILE A 96 15.15 2.09 -8.88
CA ILE A 96 14.79 3.49 -8.84
C ILE A 96 15.45 4.06 -7.60
N PRO A 97 16.37 5.02 -7.74
CA PRO A 97 17.05 5.58 -6.57
C PRO A 97 16.06 6.11 -5.54
N GLY A 98 16.28 5.75 -4.29
CA GLY A 98 15.43 6.18 -3.19
C GLY A 98 14.19 5.34 -2.98
N LEU A 99 13.88 4.40 -3.87
CA LEU A 99 12.73 3.55 -3.72
C LEU A 99 13.12 2.36 -2.84
N ARG A 100 12.42 2.18 -1.75
CA ARG A 100 12.67 1.10 -0.81
C ARG A 100 11.44 0.85 0.03
N ALA A 101 11.37 -0.29 0.67
CA ALA A 101 10.28 -0.58 1.59
C ALA A 101 10.25 0.48 2.69
N GLY A 102 9.08 0.91 3.04
CA GLY A 102 8.88 1.96 4.04
C GLY A 102 8.86 3.37 3.47
N ARG A 103 9.28 3.56 2.22
CA ARG A 103 9.31 4.88 1.63
C ARG A 103 7.92 5.32 1.19
N ARG A 104 7.58 6.56 1.41
CA ARG A 104 6.33 7.13 0.94
C ARG A 104 6.49 7.63 -0.49
N LEU A 105 5.45 7.41 -1.28
CA LEU A 105 5.50 7.66 -2.71
C LEU A 105 4.16 8.18 -3.21
N ALA A 106 4.17 9.14 -4.08
CA ALA A 106 3.00 9.54 -4.84
C ALA A 106 3.16 9.00 -6.25
N VAL A 107 2.10 8.43 -6.81
CA VAL A 107 2.14 7.85 -8.15
C VAL A 107 0.94 8.30 -8.96
N GLU A 108 1.12 8.30 -10.27
CA GLU A 108 0.06 8.64 -11.18
C GLU A 108 0.14 7.72 -12.38
N GLY A 109 -0.98 7.18 -12.81
CA GLY A 109 -1.02 6.33 -13.99
C GLY A 109 -2.38 5.69 -14.18
N LEU A 110 -2.44 4.83 -15.19
CA LEU A 110 -3.66 4.11 -15.52
C LEU A 110 -3.72 2.85 -14.68
N ILE A 111 -4.77 2.70 -13.89
CA ILE A 111 -4.91 1.54 -13.03
C ILE A 111 -5.71 0.45 -13.75
N ALA A 112 -5.22 -0.77 -13.68
CA ALA A 112 -5.83 -1.92 -14.32
C ALA A 112 -5.97 -3.06 -13.31
N ALA A 113 -6.75 -4.06 -13.65
CA ALA A 113 -6.85 -5.28 -12.87
C ALA A 113 -6.17 -6.40 -13.62
N VAL A 114 -5.23 -7.08 -12.97
CA VAL A 114 -4.51 -8.21 -13.53
C VAL A 114 -4.50 -9.32 -12.49
N ASP A 115 -5.09 -10.45 -12.82
CA ASP A 115 -5.17 -11.60 -11.91
C ASP A 115 -5.73 -11.20 -10.54
N GLY A 116 -6.77 -10.38 -10.54
CA GLY A 116 -7.43 -9.96 -9.31
C GLY A 116 -6.68 -8.89 -8.53
N ARG A 117 -5.57 -8.38 -9.06
CA ARG A 117 -4.79 -7.35 -8.38
C ARG A 117 -4.92 -6.04 -9.14
N ARG A 118 -4.87 -4.94 -8.42
CA ARG A 118 -4.79 -3.61 -9.02
C ARG A 118 -3.35 -3.34 -9.38
N VAL A 119 -3.10 -2.92 -10.62
CA VAL A 119 -1.74 -2.73 -11.14
C VAL A 119 -1.66 -1.43 -11.91
N ILE A 120 -0.56 -0.71 -11.77
CA ILE A 120 -0.22 0.42 -12.62
C ILE A 120 1.13 0.13 -13.26
N TYR A 121 1.17 0.09 -14.60
CA TYR A 121 2.41 -0.12 -15.33
C TYR A 121 3.09 1.21 -15.62
N ASN A 122 4.37 1.29 -15.33
CA ASN A 122 5.21 2.45 -15.56
C ASN A 122 4.60 3.75 -15.05
N PRO A 123 4.21 3.78 -13.75
CA PRO A 123 3.59 4.99 -13.20
C PRO A 123 4.61 6.13 -13.13
N ARG A 124 4.11 7.35 -13.21
CA ARG A 124 4.90 8.49 -12.80
C ARG A 124 4.95 8.45 -11.29
N TYR A 125 6.05 8.89 -10.74
CA TYR A 125 6.21 8.81 -9.30
C TYR A 125 6.95 10.04 -8.75
N GLN A 126 6.70 10.28 -7.49
CA GLN A 126 7.42 11.31 -6.74
C GLN A 126 7.68 10.76 -5.35
N LEU A 127 8.94 10.73 -4.95
CA LEU A 127 9.30 10.31 -3.61
C LEU A 127 8.89 11.40 -2.63
N LEU A 128 8.25 11.00 -1.55
CA LEU A 128 7.79 11.93 -0.54
C LEU A 128 8.71 11.86 0.67
N ASN A 129 8.71 12.92 1.46
CA ASN A 129 9.46 12.89 2.69
C ASN A 129 8.77 12.01 3.70
N ASP A 130 9.54 11.29 4.47
CA ASP A 130 9.00 10.43 5.51
C ASP A 130 8.54 11.24 6.71
#